data_25a57c65af80f654b6f3a40d2daf1310
#
_entry.id   25a57c65af80f654b6f3a40d2daf1310
#
_cell.length_a   1.000
_cell.length_b   1.000
_cell.length_c   1.000
_cell.angle_alpha   90.00
_cell.angle_beta   90.00
_cell.angle_gamma   90.00
#
_symmetry.space_group_name_H-M   'P 1'
#
loop_
_entity.id
_entity.type
_entity.pdbx_description
1 polymer ?
#
loop_
_entity_poly.entity_id
_entity_poly.type
_entity_poly.pdbx_seq_one_letter_code
_entity_poly.pdbx_strand_id
1 'polypeptide(L)'
;MEVGESKLQIQPYALNQWIEHVSQDFVSEGEAKNVRIRYQLDPQVNTVSFDKDKCEIILSNLLINALKHSPQDAEITITSELLSEKNSVRISIIDRGNGLKQVNTQKLFTRFYQGTGEQSGTGIGLSYSRILVELHGGSIGARDNQEAGATFFFELPLRQQSEEIVCQPK
;
A
#
# COMPACT_ATOMS: atom_id res chain seq x y z
N MET A 1 13.11 21.22 -16.97
CA MET A 1 13.44 19.97 -16.27
C MET A 1 12.50 18.89 -16.80
N GLU A 2 13.00 18.08 -17.68
CA GLU A 2 12.30 16.87 -18.06
C GLU A 2 12.18 15.99 -16.83
N VAL A 3 10.94 15.76 -16.39
CA VAL A 3 10.64 14.68 -15.44
C VAL A 3 10.88 13.41 -16.25
N GLY A 4 12.08 12.84 -16.10
CA GLY A 4 12.40 11.58 -16.73
C GLY A 4 11.30 10.59 -16.41
N GLU A 5 10.64 10.07 -17.42
CA GLU A 5 9.68 8.99 -17.31
C GLU A 5 10.36 7.86 -16.55
N SER A 6 10.04 7.72 -15.28
CA SER A 6 10.56 6.65 -14.44
C SER A 6 9.90 5.36 -14.92
N LYS A 7 10.53 4.72 -15.91
CA LYS A 7 10.09 3.44 -16.45
C LYS A 7 9.98 2.43 -15.31
N LEU A 8 8.82 1.77 -15.22
CA LEU A 8 8.63 0.68 -14.26
C LEU A 8 9.53 -0.51 -14.63
N GLN A 9 10.14 -1.10 -13.63
CA GLN A 9 10.88 -2.36 -13.73
C GLN A 9 9.99 -3.51 -13.27
N ILE A 10 9.02 -3.89 -14.11
CA ILE A 10 8.07 -4.92 -13.80
C ILE A 10 8.71 -6.30 -13.92
N GLN A 11 8.67 -7.07 -12.83
CA GLN A 11 9.14 -8.46 -12.77
C GLN A 11 8.22 -9.30 -11.89
N PRO A 12 8.16 -10.63 -12.09
CA PRO A 12 7.35 -11.52 -11.27
C PRO A 12 7.99 -11.75 -9.89
N TYR A 13 7.19 -11.60 -8.83
CA TYR A 13 7.60 -11.86 -7.45
C TYR A 13 6.52 -12.67 -6.72
N ALA A 14 6.92 -13.49 -5.77
CA ALA A 14 6.01 -14.12 -4.81
C ALA A 14 5.47 -13.05 -3.85
N LEU A 15 4.28 -12.53 -4.13
CA LEU A 15 3.75 -11.33 -3.49
C LEU A 15 3.66 -11.47 -1.95
N ASN A 16 3.11 -12.57 -1.45
CA ASN A 16 2.94 -12.76 -0.01
C ASN A 16 4.28 -12.78 0.73
N GLN A 17 5.28 -13.47 0.19
CA GLN A 17 6.63 -13.48 0.77
C GLN A 17 7.28 -12.10 0.73
N TRP A 18 7.07 -11.36 -0.35
CA TRP A 18 7.57 -9.99 -0.47
C TRP A 18 6.92 -9.05 0.56
N ILE A 19 5.60 -9.17 0.79
CA ILE A 19 4.89 -8.41 1.83
C ILE A 19 5.51 -8.68 3.21
N GLU A 20 5.71 -9.94 3.57
CA GLU A 20 6.33 -10.31 4.85
C GLU A 20 7.75 -9.77 4.97
N HIS A 21 8.55 -9.85 3.92
CA HIS A 21 9.92 -9.35 3.90
C HIS A 21 9.99 -7.83 4.12
N VAL A 22 9.22 -7.05 3.35
CA VAL A 22 9.21 -5.58 3.45
C VAL A 22 8.68 -5.12 4.81
N SER A 23 7.66 -5.79 5.34
CA SER A 23 7.06 -5.40 6.62
C SER A 23 7.88 -5.80 7.85
N GLN A 24 8.91 -6.64 7.69
CA GLN A 24 9.76 -7.09 8.81
C GLN A 24 10.42 -5.93 9.56
N ASP A 25 10.87 -4.90 8.86
CA ASP A 25 11.49 -3.73 9.46
C ASP A 25 10.52 -2.95 10.36
N PHE A 26 9.23 -2.98 10.01
CA PHE A 26 8.16 -2.30 10.78
C PHE A 26 7.71 -3.09 12.00
N VAL A 27 7.98 -4.40 12.08
CA VAL A 27 7.68 -5.21 13.27
C VAL A 27 8.44 -4.66 14.49
N SER A 28 9.73 -4.38 14.33
CA SER A 28 10.56 -3.82 15.41
C SER A 28 10.09 -2.42 15.85
N GLU A 29 9.67 -1.58 14.88
CA GLU A 29 9.10 -0.26 15.20
C GLU A 29 7.75 -0.39 15.94
N GLY A 30 6.92 -1.35 15.51
CA GLY A 30 5.66 -1.67 16.18
C GLY A 30 5.88 -2.14 17.61
N GLU A 31 6.84 -3.03 17.85
CA GLU A 31 7.18 -3.53 19.19
C GLU A 31 7.57 -2.39 20.14
N ALA A 32 8.32 -1.39 19.66
CA ALA A 32 8.69 -0.21 20.45
C ALA A 32 7.46 0.61 20.91
N LYS A 33 6.35 0.52 20.20
CA LYS A 33 5.06 1.16 20.54
C LYS A 33 4.06 0.17 21.15
N ASN A 34 4.45 -1.08 21.35
CA ASN A 34 3.58 -2.19 21.74
C ASN A 34 2.43 -2.41 20.74
N VAL A 35 2.68 -2.18 19.45
CA VAL A 35 1.74 -2.45 18.34
C VAL A 35 2.17 -3.72 17.63
N ARG A 36 1.26 -4.67 17.49
CA ARG A 36 1.52 -5.95 16.83
C ARG A 36 1.13 -5.89 15.35
N ILE A 37 1.98 -6.46 14.49
CA ILE A 37 1.67 -6.66 13.08
C ILE A 37 1.24 -8.11 12.87
N ARG A 38 0.08 -8.31 12.23
CA ARG A 38 -0.44 -9.61 11.82
C ARG A 38 -0.62 -9.71 10.32
N TYR A 39 -0.58 -10.93 9.82
CA TYR A 39 -0.76 -11.25 8.41
C TYR A 39 -2.00 -12.11 8.22
N GLN A 40 -2.82 -11.75 7.23
CA GLN A 40 -3.93 -12.53 6.70
C GLN A 40 -3.80 -12.55 5.18
N LEU A 41 -2.84 -13.32 4.69
CA LEU A 41 -2.46 -13.36 3.29
C LEU A 41 -3.20 -14.51 2.59
N ASP A 42 -3.88 -14.18 1.48
CA ASP A 42 -4.63 -15.15 0.68
C ASP A 42 -3.65 -16.13 0.02
N PRO A 43 -3.74 -17.45 0.31
CA PRO A 43 -2.85 -18.45 -0.27
C PRO A 43 -3.04 -18.62 -1.77
N GLN A 44 -4.11 -18.12 -2.37
CA GLN A 44 -4.32 -18.10 -3.81
C GLN A 44 -3.51 -17.04 -4.53
N VAL A 45 -3.02 -16.03 -3.79
CA VAL A 45 -2.13 -15.01 -4.32
C VAL A 45 -0.71 -15.56 -4.37
N ASN A 46 -0.27 -15.95 -5.56
CA ASN A 46 1.06 -16.52 -5.79
C ASN A 46 2.02 -15.46 -6.35
N THR A 47 2.35 -15.60 -7.62
CA THR A 47 3.27 -14.70 -8.32
C THR A 47 2.50 -13.57 -8.97
N VAL A 48 2.93 -12.34 -8.69
CA VAL A 48 2.40 -11.10 -9.28
C VAL A 48 3.56 -10.33 -9.89
N SER A 49 3.33 -9.71 -11.05
CA SER A 49 4.34 -8.91 -11.74
C SER A 49 4.18 -7.43 -11.39
N PHE A 50 5.20 -6.84 -10.76
CA PHE A 50 5.22 -5.44 -10.34
C PHE A 50 6.65 -4.91 -10.20
N ASP A 51 6.81 -3.61 -10.06
CA ASP A 51 8.08 -2.97 -9.70
C ASP A 51 8.23 -3.01 -8.18
N LYS A 52 9.11 -3.91 -7.69
CA LYS A 52 9.24 -4.17 -6.26
C LYS A 52 9.70 -2.94 -5.46
N ASP A 53 10.59 -2.13 -6.04
CA ASP A 53 11.17 -0.97 -5.33
C ASP A 53 10.12 0.14 -5.18
N LYS A 54 9.32 0.36 -6.22
CA LYS A 54 8.21 1.33 -6.14
C LYS A 54 7.07 0.83 -5.25
N CYS A 55 6.73 -0.45 -5.31
CA CYS A 55 5.72 -1.03 -4.43
C CYS A 55 6.18 -1.06 -2.96
N GLU A 56 7.49 -1.22 -2.70
CA GLU A 56 8.05 -1.09 -1.35
C GLU A 56 7.82 0.31 -0.77
N ILE A 57 7.96 1.37 -1.56
CA ILE A 57 7.64 2.73 -1.14
C ILE A 57 6.15 2.85 -0.79
N ILE A 58 5.26 2.27 -1.60
CA ILE A 58 3.82 2.29 -1.35
C ILE A 58 3.51 1.59 -0.02
N LEU A 59 3.94 0.34 0.14
CA LEU A 59 3.67 -0.46 1.32
C LEU A 59 4.25 0.20 2.59
N SER A 60 5.49 0.70 2.51
CA SER A 60 6.14 1.41 3.62
C SER A 60 5.38 2.67 4.04
N ASN A 61 4.94 3.48 3.09
CA ASN A 61 4.15 4.68 3.39
C ASN A 61 2.82 4.33 4.11
N LEU A 62 2.14 3.27 3.69
CA LEU A 62 0.90 2.83 4.34
C LEU A 62 1.18 2.27 5.74
N LEU A 63 2.27 1.54 5.95
CA LEU A 63 2.67 1.01 7.26
C LEU A 63 3.09 2.11 8.22
N ILE A 64 3.89 3.08 7.77
CA ILE A 64 4.25 4.26 8.57
C ILE A 64 2.99 5.01 9.01
N ASN A 65 2.05 5.22 8.09
CA ASN A 65 0.78 5.86 8.39
C ASN A 65 -0.04 5.07 9.44
N ALA A 66 -0.14 3.75 9.29
CA ALA A 66 -0.84 2.90 10.23
C ALA A 66 -0.20 2.90 11.63
N LEU A 67 1.13 2.78 11.72
CA LEU A 67 1.87 2.85 12.99
C LEU A 67 1.73 4.22 13.67
N LYS A 68 1.72 5.30 12.88
CA LYS A 68 1.54 6.66 13.39
C LYS A 68 0.18 6.87 14.06
N HIS A 69 -0.88 6.31 13.48
CA HIS A 69 -2.25 6.49 13.93
C HIS A 69 -2.76 5.39 14.87
N SER A 70 -2.00 4.31 15.03
CA SER A 70 -2.37 3.23 15.96
C SER A 70 -2.11 3.65 17.41
N PRO A 71 -3.08 3.43 18.32
CA PRO A 71 -2.82 3.60 19.74
C PRO A 71 -1.88 2.50 20.26
N GLN A 72 -1.36 2.70 21.47
CA GLN A 72 -0.60 1.68 22.18
C GLN A 72 -1.46 0.41 22.37
N ASP A 73 -0.81 -0.75 22.37
CA ASP A 73 -1.45 -2.06 22.51
C ASP A 73 -2.38 -2.45 21.35
N ALA A 74 -2.36 -1.71 20.24
CA ALA A 74 -3.16 -2.00 19.06
C ALA A 74 -2.55 -3.11 18.19
N GLU A 75 -3.32 -3.47 17.19
CA GLU A 75 -2.94 -4.44 16.16
C GLU A 75 -3.11 -3.82 14.77
N ILE A 76 -2.12 -4.01 13.92
CA ILE A 76 -2.19 -3.71 12.48
C ILE A 76 -2.25 -5.03 11.74
N THR A 77 -3.23 -5.20 10.87
CA THR A 77 -3.35 -6.39 10.03
C THR A 77 -3.01 -6.06 8.59
N ILE A 78 -2.09 -6.82 8.00
CA ILE A 78 -1.76 -6.75 6.58
C ILE A 78 -2.46 -7.89 5.88
N THR A 79 -3.22 -7.59 4.82
CA THR A 79 -3.93 -8.59 4.05
C THR A 79 -3.53 -8.56 2.58
N SER A 80 -3.59 -9.71 1.92
CA SER A 80 -3.63 -9.80 0.46
C SER A 80 -4.91 -10.52 0.05
N GLU A 81 -5.50 -10.13 -1.08
CA GLU A 81 -6.75 -10.69 -1.59
C GLU A 81 -6.72 -10.76 -3.11
N LEU A 82 -7.05 -11.92 -3.66
CA LEU A 82 -7.20 -12.08 -5.10
C LEU A 82 -8.59 -11.59 -5.53
N LEU A 83 -8.63 -10.56 -6.36
CA LEU A 83 -9.87 -10.02 -6.95
C LEU A 83 -10.07 -10.59 -8.36
N SER A 84 -10.56 -11.81 -8.45
CA SER A 84 -10.66 -12.56 -9.71
C SER A 84 -11.51 -11.85 -10.75
N GLU A 85 -12.62 -11.21 -10.35
CA GLU A 85 -13.50 -10.46 -11.26
C GLU A 85 -12.83 -9.22 -11.87
N LYS A 86 -11.89 -8.62 -11.15
CA LYS A 86 -11.14 -7.44 -11.60
C LYS A 86 -9.79 -7.78 -12.21
N ASN A 87 -9.42 -9.06 -12.22
CA ASN A 87 -8.08 -9.51 -12.60
C ASN A 87 -6.97 -8.69 -11.91
N SER A 88 -7.09 -8.55 -10.60
CA SER A 88 -6.18 -7.76 -9.77
C SER A 88 -5.97 -8.40 -8.40
N VAL A 89 -4.97 -7.94 -7.70
CA VAL A 89 -4.71 -8.27 -6.29
C VAL A 89 -4.81 -7.01 -5.46
N ARG A 90 -5.42 -7.11 -4.28
CA ARG A 90 -5.50 -6.02 -3.31
C ARG A 90 -4.59 -6.33 -2.12
N ILE A 91 -3.82 -5.34 -1.72
CA ILE A 91 -3.06 -5.34 -0.47
C ILE A 91 -3.70 -4.30 0.45
N SER A 92 -4.03 -4.68 1.68
CA SER A 92 -4.67 -3.77 2.64
C SER A 92 -3.89 -3.71 3.95
N ILE A 93 -3.85 -2.52 4.53
CA ILE A 93 -3.29 -2.24 5.85
C ILE A 93 -4.46 -1.77 6.73
N ILE A 94 -4.80 -2.55 7.73
CA ILE A 94 -5.95 -2.34 8.62
C ILE A 94 -5.42 -1.91 9.98
N ASP A 95 -5.68 -0.69 10.38
CA ASP A 95 -5.32 -0.17 11.70
C ASP A 95 -6.53 -0.09 12.65
N ARG A 96 -6.25 0.16 13.92
CA ARG A 96 -7.24 0.36 14.99
C ARG A 96 -7.19 1.78 15.57
N GLY A 97 -6.80 2.76 14.76
CA GLY A 97 -6.68 4.15 15.14
C GLY A 97 -8.01 4.90 15.19
N ASN A 98 -7.94 6.21 15.03
CA ASN A 98 -9.11 7.10 15.11
C ASN A 98 -10.06 7.02 13.91
N GLY A 99 -9.64 6.33 12.84
CA GLY A 99 -10.42 6.24 11.60
C GLY A 99 -10.41 7.54 10.78
N LEU A 100 -11.32 7.64 9.84
CA LEU A 100 -11.39 8.70 8.84
C LEU A 100 -12.65 9.58 8.94
N LYS A 101 -13.45 9.45 10.00
CA LYS A 101 -14.77 10.12 10.13
C LYS A 101 -14.72 11.64 9.97
N GLN A 102 -13.60 12.28 10.32
CA GLN A 102 -13.40 13.73 10.18
C GLN A 102 -12.47 14.10 9.04
N VAL A 103 -12.13 13.13 8.18
CA VAL A 103 -11.15 13.29 7.11
C VAL A 103 -11.86 13.28 5.77
N ASN A 104 -11.56 14.23 4.91
CA ASN A 104 -12.01 14.17 3.53
C ASN A 104 -11.21 13.13 2.77
N THR A 105 -11.77 11.93 2.61
CA THR A 105 -11.12 10.78 1.95
C THR A 105 -10.72 11.05 0.51
N GLN A 106 -11.42 11.94 -0.19
CA GLN A 106 -11.06 12.35 -1.56
C GLN A 106 -9.77 13.18 -1.60
N LYS A 107 -9.45 13.88 -0.51
CA LYS A 107 -8.26 14.73 -0.39
C LYS A 107 -7.06 13.99 0.21
N LEU A 108 -7.25 12.81 0.83
CA LEU A 108 -6.19 12.04 1.50
C LEU A 108 -4.96 11.82 0.62
N PHE A 109 -5.16 11.63 -0.66
CA PHE A 109 -4.11 11.33 -1.63
C PHE A 109 -3.70 12.56 -2.45
N THR A 110 -4.06 13.77 -2.02
CA THR A 110 -3.58 15.01 -2.62
C THR A 110 -2.32 15.49 -1.90
N ARG A 111 -1.45 16.19 -2.63
CA ARG A 111 -0.19 16.72 -2.07
C ARG A 111 -0.47 17.69 -0.92
N PHE A 112 0.35 17.61 0.12
CA PHE A 112 0.32 18.47 1.30
C PHE A 112 -0.98 18.42 2.11
N TYR A 113 -1.86 17.45 1.83
CA TYR A 113 -3.02 17.25 2.68
C TYR A 113 -2.58 16.61 4.00
N GLN A 114 -2.88 17.29 5.08
CA GLN A 114 -2.71 16.81 6.45
C GLN A 114 -4.10 16.77 7.07
N GLY A 115 -4.49 15.62 7.59
CA GLY A 115 -5.74 15.50 8.36
C GLY A 115 -5.71 16.42 9.59
N THR A 116 -6.85 16.66 10.19
CA THR A 116 -6.99 17.44 11.42
C THR A 116 -6.36 16.71 12.60
N GLY A 117 -5.12 17.03 12.98
CA GLY A 117 -4.42 16.45 14.13
C GLY A 117 -2.99 16.94 14.25
N GLU A 118 -2.49 17.01 15.48
CA GLU A 118 -1.15 17.52 15.84
C GLU A 118 0.03 16.64 15.36
N GLN A 119 -0.22 15.53 14.68
CA GLN A 119 0.84 14.66 14.18
C GLN A 119 1.22 15.05 12.76
N SER A 120 2.17 15.96 12.65
CA SER A 120 2.70 16.43 11.38
C SER A 120 3.46 15.35 10.62
N GLY A 121 2.94 14.96 9.46
CA GLY A 121 3.71 14.36 8.38
C GLY A 121 3.91 15.38 7.25
N THR A 122 4.75 15.08 6.27
CA THR A 122 4.97 15.97 5.12
C THR A 122 3.76 16.09 4.18
N GLY A 123 2.74 15.23 4.33
CA GLY A 123 1.59 15.15 3.42
C GLY A 123 1.95 14.70 1.99
N ILE A 124 3.13 14.12 1.82
CA ILE A 124 3.66 13.71 0.51
C ILE A 124 3.53 12.19 0.30
N GLY A 125 3.65 11.39 1.36
CA GLY A 125 3.72 9.93 1.26
C GLY A 125 2.52 9.31 0.55
N LEU A 126 1.29 9.65 0.95
CA LEU A 126 0.07 9.10 0.33
C LEU A 126 -0.13 9.59 -1.10
N SER A 127 0.17 10.86 -1.39
CA SER A 127 0.07 11.39 -2.75
C SER A 127 1.10 10.76 -3.70
N TYR A 128 2.30 10.50 -3.21
CA TYR A 128 3.33 9.82 -3.98
C TYR A 128 2.99 8.34 -4.20
N SER A 129 2.46 7.67 -3.18
CA SER A 129 1.95 6.30 -3.30
C SER A 129 0.87 6.19 -4.37
N ARG A 130 -0.04 7.16 -4.45
CA ARG A 130 -1.05 7.22 -5.51
C ARG A 130 -0.43 7.28 -6.91
N ILE A 131 0.55 8.15 -7.12
CA ILE A 131 1.26 8.25 -8.41
C ILE A 131 1.88 6.90 -8.77
N LEU A 132 2.57 6.25 -7.84
CA LEU A 132 3.22 4.97 -8.07
C LEU A 132 2.23 3.84 -8.39
N VAL A 133 1.09 3.80 -7.71
CA VAL A 133 0.02 2.82 -7.97
C VAL A 133 -0.61 3.06 -9.35
N GLU A 134 -0.90 4.31 -9.70
CA GLU A 134 -1.45 4.69 -11.01
C GLU A 134 -0.47 4.35 -12.16
N LEU A 135 0.84 4.51 -11.95
CA LEU A 135 1.86 4.06 -12.91
C LEU A 135 1.80 2.54 -13.16
N HIS A 136 1.43 1.74 -12.15
CA HIS A 136 1.22 0.30 -12.31
C HIS A 136 -0.11 -0.05 -13.01
N GLY A 137 -0.98 0.92 -13.27
CA GLY A 137 -2.32 0.70 -13.78
C GLY A 137 -3.30 0.25 -12.68
N GLY A 138 -2.95 0.45 -11.42
CA GLY A 138 -3.74 0.10 -10.25
C GLY A 138 -4.54 1.25 -9.67
N SER A 139 -5.08 1.04 -8.49
CA SER A 139 -5.83 2.03 -7.71
C SER A 139 -5.44 1.98 -6.23
N ILE A 140 -5.61 3.09 -5.53
CA ILE A 140 -5.36 3.23 -4.10
C ILE A 140 -6.57 3.90 -3.44
N GLY A 141 -6.88 3.50 -2.22
CA GLY A 141 -8.02 4.04 -1.49
C GLY A 141 -7.89 3.85 0.02
N ALA A 142 -8.86 4.43 0.72
CA ALA A 142 -9.00 4.30 2.17
C ALA A 142 -10.47 4.29 2.57
N ARG A 143 -10.79 3.59 3.66
CA ARG A 143 -12.13 3.53 4.22
C ARG A 143 -12.09 3.41 5.75
N ASP A 144 -13.15 3.85 6.41
CA ASP A 144 -13.32 3.57 7.83
C ASP A 144 -13.63 2.09 8.07
N ASN A 145 -13.13 1.57 9.17
CA ASN A 145 -13.54 0.27 9.68
C ASN A 145 -14.87 0.38 10.44
N GLN A 146 -15.62 -0.73 10.53
CA GLN A 146 -16.91 -0.74 11.22
C GLN A 146 -16.79 -0.46 12.73
N GLU A 147 -15.75 -0.99 13.37
CA GLU A 147 -15.52 -0.83 14.80
C GLU A 147 -14.63 0.37 15.11
N ALA A 148 -13.38 0.32 14.72
CA ALA A 148 -12.39 1.36 14.96
C ALA A 148 -11.30 1.34 13.90
N GLY A 149 -10.69 2.50 13.63
CA GLY A 149 -9.55 2.65 12.72
C GLY A 149 -9.94 2.76 11.26
N ALA A 150 -8.95 2.64 10.42
CA ALA A 150 -9.06 2.76 8.98
C ALA A 150 -8.40 1.58 8.25
N THR A 151 -8.85 1.34 7.04
CA THR A 151 -8.20 0.44 6.09
C THR A 151 -7.69 1.25 4.90
N PHE A 152 -6.38 1.26 4.72
CA PHE A 152 -5.73 1.76 3.51
C PHE A 152 -5.41 0.58 2.60
N PHE A 153 -5.67 0.70 1.32
CA PHE A 153 -5.45 -0.39 0.38
C PHE A 153 -4.98 0.12 -0.97
N PHE A 154 -4.25 -0.72 -1.69
CA PHE A 154 -3.94 -0.53 -3.10
C PHE A 154 -4.15 -1.83 -3.87
N GLU A 155 -4.49 -1.67 -5.15
CA GLU A 155 -4.73 -2.77 -6.08
C GLU A 155 -3.70 -2.72 -7.19
N LEU A 156 -3.19 -3.89 -7.55
CA LEU A 156 -2.29 -4.05 -8.69
C LEU A 156 -2.95 -4.98 -9.71
N PRO A 157 -2.91 -4.66 -11.02
CA PRO A 157 -3.42 -5.55 -12.05
C PRO A 157 -2.58 -6.82 -12.13
N LEU A 158 -3.23 -7.97 -12.30
CA LEU A 158 -2.55 -9.21 -12.66
C LEU A 158 -2.21 -9.15 -14.15
N ARG A 159 -0.92 -9.06 -14.45
CA ARG A 159 -0.43 -9.09 -15.84
C ARG A 159 -0.22 -10.54 -16.24
N GLN A 160 -0.77 -10.94 -17.40
CA GLN A 160 -0.42 -12.22 -17.99
C GLN A 160 1.04 -12.17 -18.43
N GLN A 161 1.79 -13.27 -18.24
CA GLN A 161 3.22 -13.37 -18.55
C GLN A 161 3.55 -13.19 -20.05
N SER A 162 2.60 -12.93 -20.91
CA SER A 162 2.71 -12.88 -22.37
C SER A 162 2.68 -11.46 -22.98
N GLU A 163 2.70 -10.40 -22.20
CA GLU A 163 2.97 -9.07 -22.75
C GLU A 163 4.44 -8.67 -22.57
N GLU A 164 5.35 -9.44 -23.14
CA GLU A 164 6.59 -8.90 -23.68
C GLU A 164 6.17 -7.90 -24.77
N ILE A 165 6.27 -6.63 -24.45
CA ILE A 165 6.23 -5.59 -25.47
C ILE A 165 7.48 -5.81 -26.33
N VAL A 166 7.32 -6.57 -27.39
CA VAL A 166 8.29 -6.60 -28.50
C VAL A 166 8.23 -5.23 -29.12
N CYS A 167 9.10 -4.34 -28.65
CA CYS A 167 9.43 -3.12 -29.35
C CYS A 167 10.21 -3.52 -30.61
N GLN A 168 9.49 -3.71 -31.73
CA GLN A 168 10.17 -3.88 -33.02
C GLN A 168 10.82 -2.53 -33.38
N PRO A 169 12.14 -2.52 -33.61
CA PRO A 169 12.78 -1.33 -34.18
C PRO A 169 12.35 -1.22 -35.65
N LYS A 170 11.83 -0.07 -36.00
CA LYS A 170 11.75 0.33 -37.40
C LYS A 170 13.08 0.84 -37.86
#